data_e74a2d02caa330f364fa41c1e80584c5
#
_entry.id   e74a2d02caa330f364fa41c1e80584c5
#
_cell.length_a   1.000
_cell.length_b   1.000
_cell.length_c   1.000
_cell.angle_alpha   90.00
_cell.angle_beta   90.00
_cell.angle_gamma   90.00
#
_symmetry.space_group_name_H-M   'P 1'
#
loop_
_entity.id
_entity.type
_entity.pdbx_description
1 polymer ?
#
loop_
_entity_poly.entity_id
_entity_poly.type
_entity_poly.pdbx_seq_one_letter_code
_entity_poly.pdbx_strand_id
1 'polypeptide(L)'
;MHHRRDSGLVEVENPSEMLLSGRPEDAPGTCVTCVMEGARPVLAEIQALAVSSPAGNPRRTSNGFDYNRFAMLLAVLEKRGGLKVSACDAYLNIIGGLSLDEPAADLAAVIALASSYLDRPVPADLVAIGEVGLTGELRSVSQLGQRVSEVRRLGFTQCLIPSRRTGELAAPAGLRLIPVRNIGEAIRAALRPSE
;
A
#
# COMPACT_ATOMS: atom_id res chain seq x y z
N MET A 1 14.68 0.33 -20.01
CA MET A 1 15.78 1.25 -19.66
C MET A 1 17.10 0.51 -19.73
N HIS A 2 18.09 1.05 -20.44
CA HIS A 2 19.35 0.35 -20.64
C HIS A 2 20.53 1.22 -20.24
N HIS A 3 21.54 0.59 -19.66
CA HIS A 3 22.83 1.18 -19.38
C HIS A 3 23.85 0.69 -20.35
N ARG A 4 24.78 1.56 -20.73
CA ARG A 4 25.97 1.14 -21.45
C ARG A 4 27.09 0.89 -20.46
N ARG A 5 27.60 -0.33 -20.48
CA ARG A 5 28.84 -0.71 -19.78
C ARG A 5 29.91 -0.99 -20.82
N ASP A 6 31.13 -1.19 -20.36
CA ASP A 6 32.26 -1.51 -21.24
C ASP A 6 32.02 -2.75 -22.12
N SER A 7 31.08 -3.60 -21.73
CA SER A 7 30.68 -4.81 -22.46
C SER A 7 29.44 -4.65 -23.33
N GLY A 8 28.87 -3.41 -23.44
CA GLY A 8 27.69 -3.13 -24.23
C GLY A 8 26.48 -2.67 -23.41
N LEU A 9 25.30 -2.80 -24.01
CA LEU A 9 24.02 -2.42 -23.37
C LEU A 9 23.57 -3.51 -22.39
N VAL A 10 23.34 -3.13 -21.15
CA VAL A 10 22.77 -4.00 -20.14
C VAL A 10 21.43 -3.43 -19.71
N GLU A 11 20.43 -4.30 -19.62
CA GLU A 11 19.12 -3.92 -19.13
C GLU A 11 19.22 -3.53 -17.66
N VAL A 12 18.76 -2.33 -17.32
CA VAL A 12 18.71 -1.87 -15.93
C VAL A 12 17.50 -2.49 -15.27
N GLU A 13 17.63 -2.92 -14.02
CA GLU A 13 16.51 -3.37 -13.22
C GLU A 13 15.38 -2.35 -13.25
N ASN A 14 14.16 -2.84 -13.30
CA ASN A 14 12.96 -2.01 -13.22
C ASN A 14 13.01 -1.18 -11.92
N PRO A 15 12.67 0.12 -11.94
CA PRO A 15 12.64 0.92 -10.72
C PRO A 15 11.82 0.30 -9.59
N SER A 16 10.73 -0.41 -9.91
CA SER A 16 9.93 -1.13 -8.92
C SER A 16 10.73 -2.24 -8.23
N GLU A 17 11.52 -3.00 -8.97
CA GLU A 17 12.38 -4.04 -8.41
C GLU A 17 13.42 -3.46 -7.45
N MET A 18 14.03 -2.35 -7.82
CA MET A 18 14.97 -1.64 -6.95
C MET A 18 14.31 -1.16 -5.67
N LEU A 19 13.09 -0.59 -5.79
CA LEU A 19 12.36 -0.06 -4.64
C LEU A 19 11.87 -1.17 -3.70
N LEU A 20 11.73 -2.40 -4.19
CA LEU A 20 11.29 -3.53 -3.39
C LEU A 20 12.45 -4.37 -2.83
N SER A 21 13.68 -4.08 -3.25
CA SER A 21 14.84 -4.80 -2.74
C SER A 21 15.03 -4.52 -1.25
N GLY A 22 15.38 -5.54 -0.48
CA GLY A 22 15.60 -5.39 0.95
C GLY A 22 14.34 -5.32 1.81
N ARG A 23 13.18 -5.69 1.25
CA ARG A 23 11.94 -5.74 2.03
C ARG A 23 12.07 -6.72 3.19
N PRO A 24 11.60 -6.35 4.40
CA PRO A 24 11.57 -7.30 5.52
C PRO A 24 10.56 -8.41 5.25
N GLU A 25 10.88 -9.62 5.70
CA GLU A 25 9.96 -10.74 5.67
C GLU A 25 9.21 -10.84 7.00
N ASP A 26 7.90 -11.08 6.90
CA ASP A 26 7.02 -11.30 8.07
C ASP A 26 7.07 -10.19 9.13
N ALA A 27 7.40 -8.97 8.74
CA ALA A 27 7.42 -7.82 9.64
C ALA A 27 6.08 -7.07 9.54
N PRO A 28 5.40 -6.78 10.68
CA PRO A 28 4.21 -5.93 10.66
C PRO A 28 4.55 -4.51 10.21
N GLY A 29 3.58 -3.86 9.57
CA GLY A 29 3.68 -2.43 9.24
C GLY A 29 4.17 -2.12 7.85
N THR A 30 4.19 -3.07 6.93
CA THR A 30 4.58 -2.79 5.55
C THR A 30 3.52 -3.28 4.57
N CYS A 31 3.28 -2.49 3.52
CA CYS A 31 2.37 -2.87 2.44
C CYS A 31 2.85 -2.24 1.13
N VAL A 32 2.75 -2.99 0.06
CA VAL A 32 3.12 -2.52 -1.28
C VAL A 32 1.89 -1.99 -2.00
N THR A 33 2.07 -0.93 -2.76
CA THR A 33 1.07 -0.36 -3.67
C THR A 33 1.64 -0.18 -5.05
N CYS A 34 0.79 0.19 -6.00
CA CYS A 34 1.20 0.55 -7.35
C CYS A 34 0.68 1.94 -7.68
N VAL A 35 1.58 2.86 -7.96
CA VAL A 35 1.28 4.24 -8.34
C VAL A 35 1.68 4.51 -9.78
N MET A 36 1.13 5.57 -10.37
CA MET A 36 1.49 5.96 -11.72
C MET A 36 2.49 7.10 -11.68
N GLU A 37 3.63 6.92 -12.35
CA GLU A 37 4.55 8.00 -12.67
C GLU A 37 4.42 8.31 -14.16
N GLY A 38 3.68 9.36 -14.48
CA GLY A 38 3.27 9.61 -15.85
C GLY A 38 2.41 8.45 -16.37
N ALA A 39 2.86 7.81 -17.45
CA ALA A 39 2.19 6.65 -18.04
C ALA A 39 2.72 5.31 -17.51
N ARG A 40 3.65 5.35 -16.56
CA ARG A 40 4.34 4.14 -16.08
C ARG A 40 3.86 3.73 -14.70
N PRO A 41 3.37 2.49 -14.52
CA PRO A 41 3.08 1.96 -13.20
C PRO A 41 4.36 1.62 -12.45
N VAL A 42 4.45 2.03 -11.18
CA VAL A 42 5.61 1.79 -10.31
C VAL A 42 5.11 1.25 -8.98
N LEU A 43 5.69 0.15 -8.53
CA LEU A 43 5.39 -0.39 -7.20
C LEU A 43 6.25 0.33 -6.17
N ALA A 44 5.65 0.58 -5.02
CA ALA A 44 6.31 1.26 -3.90
C ALA A 44 5.93 0.59 -2.58
N GLU A 45 6.88 0.51 -1.67
CA GLU A 45 6.64 0.01 -0.32
C GLU A 45 6.32 1.16 0.63
N ILE A 46 5.24 1.00 1.38
CA ILE A 46 4.85 1.92 2.45
C ILE A 46 5.11 1.22 3.78
N GLN A 47 5.85 1.88 4.66
CA GLN A 47 6.05 1.39 6.02
C GLN A 47 5.35 2.32 7.01
N ALA A 48 4.72 1.72 8.01
CA ALA A 48 4.01 2.43 9.06
C ALA A 48 4.41 1.89 10.42
N LEU A 49 4.39 2.77 11.41
CA LEU A 49 4.60 2.40 12.80
C LEU A 49 3.56 3.11 13.66
N ALA A 50 2.80 2.36 14.43
CA ALA A 50 1.83 2.87 15.39
C ALA A 50 2.24 2.37 16.76
N VAL A 51 2.58 3.28 17.67
CA VAL A 51 3.10 2.98 19.00
C VAL A 51 2.26 3.72 20.02
N SER A 52 1.93 3.09 21.12
CA SER A 52 1.22 3.77 22.21
C SER A 52 1.97 5.02 22.66
N SER A 53 1.26 6.14 22.78
CA SER A 53 1.82 7.40 23.25
C SER A 53 1.56 7.54 24.76
N PRO A 54 2.56 7.31 25.62
CA PRO A 54 2.35 7.36 27.06
C PRO A 54 2.10 8.77 27.59
N ALA A 55 2.51 9.81 26.83
CA ALA A 55 2.40 11.18 27.28
C ALA A 55 1.05 11.84 26.96
N GLY A 56 0.13 11.14 26.30
CA GLY A 56 -1.18 11.69 25.93
C GLY A 56 -1.13 12.76 24.86
N ASN A 57 0.01 12.94 24.19
CA ASN A 57 0.23 13.95 23.17
C ASN A 57 0.80 13.29 21.90
N PRO A 58 -0.05 12.60 21.12
CA PRO A 58 0.41 11.77 20.02
C PRO A 58 1.12 12.55 18.93
N ARG A 59 2.21 11.98 18.42
CA ARG A 59 2.97 12.54 17.31
C ARG A 59 2.53 11.92 16.00
N ARG A 60 2.56 12.72 14.95
CA ARG A 60 2.25 12.30 13.59
C ARG A 60 3.43 12.70 12.70
N THR A 61 4.05 11.74 12.04
CA THR A 61 5.17 11.99 11.14
C THR A 61 4.93 11.26 9.83
N SER A 62 5.09 11.97 8.73
CA SER A 62 4.92 11.41 7.39
C SER A 62 6.08 11.82 6.51
N ASN A 63 6.75 10.84 5.90
CA ASN A 63 7.82 11.05 4.94
C ASN A 63 7.43 10.46 3.59
N GLY A 64 7.37 11.30 2.56
CA GLY A 64 7.01 10.87 1.21
C GLY A 64 5.52 10.68 0.97
N PHE A 65 4.70 11.04 1.94
CA PHE A 65 3.24 10.95 1.86
C PHE A 65 2.65 12.23 2.44
N ASP A 66 1.61 12.78 1.80
CA ASP A 66 1.01 14.04 2.24
C ASP A 66 0.53 13.97 3.68
N TYR A 67 0.96 14.93 4.50
CA TYR A 67 0.65 14.94 5.93
C TYR A 67 -0.87 15.07 6.20
N ASN A 68 -1.55 15.94 5.47
CA ASN A 68 -2.99 16.13 5.67
C ASN A 68 -3.76 14.87 5.30
N ARG A 69 -3.34 14.21 4.23
CA ARG A 69 -3.95 12.94 3.83
C ARG A 69 -3.68 11.85 4.86
N PHE A 70 -2.47 11.77 5.39
CA PHE A 70 -2.11 10.84 6.46
C PHE A 70 -3.00 11.05 7.70
N ALA A 71 -3.15 12.31 8.14
CA ALA A 71 -4.01 12.63 9.28
C ALA A 71 -5.48 12.23 9.03
N MET A 72 -5.98 12.46 7.81
CA MET A 72 -7.31 12.03 7.41
C MET A 72 -7.47 10.51 7.46
N LEU A 73 -6.50 9.78 6.93
CA LEU A 73 -6.53 8.32 6.92
C LEU A 73 -6.50 7.73 8.35
N LEU A 74 -5.76 8.35 9.26
CA LEU A 74 -5.77 7.94 10.67
C LEU A 74 -7.16 8.13 11.30
N ALA A 75 -7.82 9.25 11.02
CA ALA A 75 -9.17 9.50 11.52
C ALA A 75 -10.18 8.49 10.96
N VAL A 76 -10.08 8.19 9.66
CA VAL A 76 -10.94 7.18 9.01
C VAL A 76 -10.69 5.79 9.58
N LEU A 77 -9.43 5.43 9.78
CA LEU A 77 -9.04 4.14 10.35
C LEU A 77 -9.63 3.95 11.74
N GLU A 78 -9.61 4.98 12.57
CA GLU A 78 -10.21 4.92 13.89
C GLU A 78 -11.73 4.83 13.83
N LYS A 79 -12.37 5.76 13.14
CA LYS A 79 -13.83 5.87 13.12
C LYS A 79 -14.50 4.72 12.36
N ARG A 80 -13.93 4.31 11.24
CA ARG A 80 -14.52 3.32 10.33
C ARG A 80 -13.84 1.95 10.43
N GLY A 81 -12.57 1.93 10.81
CA GLY A 81 -11.82 0.69 11.00
C GLY A 81 -11.85 0.15 12.41
N GLY A 82 -12.25 0.95 13.38
CA GLY A 82 -12.35 0.54 14.77
C GLY A 82 -11.02 0.38 15.51
N LEU A 83 -9.93 0.93 14.98
CA LEU A 83 -8.62 0.87 15.62
C LEU A 83 -8.31 2.21 16.30
N LYS A 84 -7.97 2.18 17.58
CA LYS A 84 -7.77 3.40 18.39
C LYS A 84 -6.40 4.05 18.13
N VAL A 85 -6.15 4.41 16.89
CA VAL A 85 -4.87 4.99 16.47
C VAL A 85 -4.66 6.42 16.92
N SER A 86 -5.71 7.12 17.36
CA SER A 86 -5.58 8.46 17.94
C SER A 86 -4.77 8.47 19.24
N ALA A 87 -4.71 7.34 19.94
CA ALA A 87 -3.90 7.19 21.16
C ALA A 87 -2.44 6.80 20.87
N CYS A 88 -2.07 6.68 19.60
CA CYS A 88 -0.74 6.23 19.20
C CYS A 88 0.07 7.36 18.59
N ASP A 89 1.38 7.32 18.80
CA ASP A 89 2.31 7.97 17.89
C ASP A 89 2.27 7.19 16.57
N ALA A 90 2.13 7.87 15.46
CA ALA A 90 2.01 7.23 14.16
C ALA A 90 3.01 7.81 13.16
N TYR A 91 3.69 6.91 12.49
CA TYR A 91 4.73 7.23 11.52
C TYR A 91 4.41 6.54 10.20
N LEU A 92 4.57 7.27 9.11
CA LEU A 92 4.42 6.73 7.77
C LEU A 92 5.65 7.10 6.96
N ASN A 93 6.27 6.12 6.31
CA ASN A 93 7.48 6.31 5.54
C ASN A 93 7.38 5.58 4.20
N ILE A 94 7.62 6.32 3.13
CA ILE A 94 7.69 5.74 1.79
C ILE A 94 9.13 5.35 1.53
N ILE A 95 9.37 4.08 1.27
CA ILE A 95 10.71 3.55 1.08
C ILE A 95 11.29 4.01 -0.26
N GLY A 96 12.58 4.30 -0.27
CA GLY A 96 13.32 4.66 -1.48
C GLY A 96 13.30 6.14 -1.84
N GLY A 97 12.86 6.99 -0.92
CA GLY A 97 12.85 8.44 -1.15
C GLY A 97 11.78 8.91 -2.13
N LEU A 98 10.83 8.06 -2.48
CA LEU A 98 9.68 8.43 -3.31
C LEU A 98 8.72 9.33 -2.56
N SER A 99 8.05 10.20 -3.30
CA SER A 99 6.93 10.99 -2.80
C SER A 99 5.65 10.48 -3.45
N LEU A 100 4.73 9.97 -2.64
CA LEU A 100 3.46 9.45 -3.11
C LEU A 100 2.35 10.46 -2.79
N ASP A 101 1.88 11.15 -3.80
CA ASP A 101 0.78 12.13 -3.70
C ASP A 101 -0.48 11.64 -4.43
N GLU A 102 -0.47 10.41 -4.89
CA GLU A 102 -1.60 9.79 -5.59
C GLU A 102 -2.55 9.10 -4.60
N PRO A 103 -3.87 9.42 -4.64
CA PRO A 103 -4.84 8.80 -3.74
C PRO A 103 -4.92 7.27 -3.82
N ALA A 104 -4.51 6.67 -4.94
CA ALA A 104 -4.50 5.23 -5.09
C ALA A 104 -3.61 4.51 -4.05
N ALA A 105 -2.69 5.22 -3.41
CA ALA A 105 -1.81 4.70 -2.36
C ALA A 105 -2.48 4.64 -0.98
N ASP A 106 -3.67 5.21 -0.80
CA ASP A 106 -4.35 5.30 0.50
C ASP A 106 -4.57 3.94 1.15
N LEU A 107 -5.05 2.98 0.37
CA LEU A 107 -5.39 1.68 0.92
C LEU A 107 -4.17 0.98 1.51
N ALA A 108 -3.05 1.03 0.81
CA ALA A 108 -1.81 0.44 1.31
C ALA A 108 -1.32 1.14 2.59
N ALA A 109 -1.47 2.46 2.68
CA ALA A 109 -1.14 3.21 3.89
C ALA A 109 -2.01 2.76 5.07
N VAL A 110 -3.32 2.63 4.86
CA VAL A 110 -4.26 2.16 5.90
C VAL A 110 -3.91 0.73 6.33
N ILE A 111 -3.63 -0.15 5.40
CA ILE A 111 -3.27 -1.54 5.72
C ILE A 111 -1.95 -1.61 6.47
N ALA A 112 -0.95 -0.83 6.08
CA ALA A 112 0.34 -0.78 6.79
C ALA A 112 0.15 -0.29 8.24
N LEU A 113 -0.66 0.76 8.44
CA LEU A 113 -0.99 1.27 9.77
C LEU A 113 -1.72 0.23 10.62
N ALA A 114 -2.74 -0.41 10.06
CA ALA A 114 -3.50 -1.45 10.75
C ALA A 114 -2.60 -2.65 11.09
N SER A 115 -1.71 -3.03 10.18
CA SER A 115 -0.75 -4.10 10.36
C SER A 115 0.18 -3.82 11.55
N SER A 116 0.72 -2.61 11.63
CA SER A 116 1.57 -2.20 12.75
C SER A 116 0.79 -2.17 14.06
N TYR A 117 -0.41 -1.58 14.05
CA TYR A 117 -1.25 -1.48 15.24
C TYR A 117 -1.63 -2.84 15.82
N LEU A 118 -1.96 -3.80 14.94
CA LEU A 118 -2.40 -5.14 15.30
C LEU A 118 -1.25 -6.14 15.46
N ASP A 119 -0.02 -5.74 15.13
CA ASP A 119 1.15 -6.62 15.07
C ASP A 119 0.93 -7.87 14.21
N ARG A 120 0.27 -7.68 13.07
CA ARG A 120 0.01 -8.75 12.09
C ARG A 120 0.65 -8.42 10.75
N PRO A 121 1.60 -9.24 10.27
CA PRO A 121 2.23 -8.99 8.98
C PRO A 121 1.23 -9.04 7.82
N VAL A 122 1.44 -8.17 6.85
CA VAL A 122 0.78 -8.27 5.55
C VAL A 122 1.49 -9.36 4.74
N PRO A 123 0.77 -10.23 4.01
CA PRO A 123 1.43 -11.22 3.16
C PRO A 123 2.41 -10.56 2.19
N ALA A 124 3.60 -11.14 2.06
CA ALA A 124 4.67 -10.58 1.23
C ALA A 124 4.30 -10.49 -0.26
N ASP A 125 3.35 -11.32 -0.70
CA ASP A 125 2.90 -11.41 -2.08
C ASP A 125 1.64 -10.59 -2.37
N LEU A 126 1.24 -9.70 -1.46
CA LEU A 126 0.02 -8.90 -1.55
C LEU A 126 0.33 -7.44 -1.85
N VAL A 127 -0.39 -6.87 -2.81
CA VAL A 127 -0.40 -5.43 -3.14
C VAL A 127 -1.80 -4.89 -2.86
N ALA A 128 -1.88 -3.64 -2.39
CA ALA A 128 -3.15 -2.97 -2.15
C ALA A 128 -3.22 -1.67 -2.94
N ILE A 129 -4.32 -1.48 -3.66
CA ILE A 129 -4.56 -0.31 -4.52
C ILE A 129 -5.97 0.20 -4.24
N GLY A 130 -6.10 1.48 -3.92
CA GLY A 130 -7.43 2.09 -3.75
C GLY A 130 -7.36 3.45 -3.09
N GLU A 131 -8.28 4.32 -3.45
CA GLU A 131 -8.52 5.58 -2.78
C GLU A 131 -9.53 5.36 -1.64
N VAL A 132 -9.27 5.95 -0.49
CA VAL A 132 -10.11 5.82 0.70
C VAL A 132 -10.89 7.12 0.91
N GLY A 133 -12.20 7.01 0.99
CA GLY A 133 -13.07 8.13 1.33
C GLY A 133 -13.32 8.25 2.83
N LEU A 134 -13.95 9.36 3.24
CA LEU A 134 -14.20 9.67 4.66
C LEU A 134 -15.18 8.72 5.33
N THR A 135 -15.98 7.98 4.56
CA THR A 135 -16.87 6.96 5.11
C THR A 135 -16.21 5.58 5.19
N GLY A 136 -14.92 5.51 4.88
CA GLY A 136 -14.17 4.25 4.83
C GLY A 136 -14.39 3.46 3.55
N GLU A 137 -15.12 4.03 2.59
CA GLU A 137 -15.37 3.39 1.31
C GLU A 137 -14.12 3.38 0.44
N LEU A 138 -14.00 2.40 -0.43
CA LEU A 138 -12.95 2.36 -1.44
C LEU A 138 -13.48 2.87 -2.76
N ARG A 139 -12.74 3.80 -3.35
CA ARG A 139 -13.07 4.42 -4.63
C ARG A 139 -12.17 3.89 -5.73
N SER A 140 -12.72 3.87 -6.95
CA SER A 140 -11.99 3.47 -8.15
C SER A 140 -10.77 4.34 -8.35
N VAL A 141 -9.75 3.75 -8.95
CA VAL A 141 -8.53 4.45 -9.36
C VAL A 141 -8.39 4.38 -10.87
N SER A 142 -7.72 5.35 -11.45
CA SER A 142 -7.43 5.36 -12.88
C SER A 142 -6.42 4.26 -13.22
N GLN A 143 -6.50 3.77 -14.46
CA GLN A 143 -5.49 2.87 -15.05
C GLN A 143 -5.26 1.60 -14.23
N LEU A 144 -6.33 1.08 -13.64
CA LEU A 144 -6.24 -0.11 -12.79
C LEU A 144 -5.66 -1.32 -13.56
N GLY A 145 -6.02 -1.48 -14.82
CA GLY A 145 -5.49 -2.57 -15.65
C GLY A 145 -3.97 -2.54 -15.79
N GLN A 146 -3.40 -1.36 -16.01
CA GLN A 146 -1.95 -1.19 -16.11
C GLN A 146 -1.26 -1.48 -14.77
N ARG A 147 -1.87 -1.04 -13.67
CA ARG A 147 -1.33 -1.28 -12.32
C ARG A 147 -1.30 -2.77 -11.99
N VAL A 148 -2.39 -3.48 -12.21
CA VAL A 148 -2.45 -4.93 -11.90
C VAL A 148 -1.54 -5.75 -12.81
N SER A 149 -1.33 -5.32 -14.06
CA SER A 149 -0.36 -5.97 -14.94
C SER A 149 1.07 -5.86 -14.40
N GLU A 150 1.43 -4.71 -13.88
CA GLU A 150 2.76 -4.51 -13.26
C GLU A 150 2.90 -5.31 -11.96
N VAL A 151 1.86 -5.34 -11.14
CA VAL A 151 1.82 -6.16 -9.92
C VAL A 151 2.12 -7.63 -10.26
N ARG A 152 1.46 -8.16 -11.28
CA ARG A 152 1.66 -9.53 -11.75
C ARG A 152 3.07 -9.74 -12.31
N ARG A 153 3.54 -8.79 -13.10
CA ARG A 153 4.87 -8.87 -13.74
C ARG A 153 5.99 -9.01 -12.71
N LEU A 154 5.85 -8.34 -11.55
CA LEU A 154 6.86 -8.36 -10.50
C LEU A 154 6.70 -9.52 -9.51
N GLY A 155 5.80 -10.45 -9.79
CA GLY A 155 5.70 -11.71 -9.06
C GLY A 155 4.77 -11.72 -7.87
N PHE A 156 4.00 -10.66 -7.65
CA PHE A 156 2.96 -10.65 -6.64
C PHE A 156 1.78 -11.53 -7.09
N THR A 157 1.14 -12.18 -6.15
CA THR A 157 0.07 -13.15 -6.44
C THR A 157 -1.28 -12.73 -5.93
N GLN A 158 -1.37 -11.66 -5.12
CA GLN A 158 -2.63 -11.15 -4.60
C GLN A 158 -2.67 -9.63 -4.72
N CYS A 159 -3.85 -9.10 -5.07
CA CYS A 159 -4.04 -7.66 -5.17
C CYS A 159 -5.43 -7.25 -4.66
N LEU A 160 -5.44 -6.45 -3.59
CA LEU A 160 -6.67 -5.82 -3.12
C LEU A 160 -6.99 -4.63 -4.01
N ILE A 161 -8.22 -4.56 -4.50
CA ILE A 161 -8.71 -3.51 -5.39
C ILE A 161 -10.10 -3.06 -4.95
N PRO A 162 -10.51 -1.83 -5.32
CA PRO A 162 -11.89 -1.40 -5.09
C PRO A 162 -12.88 -2.28 -5.86
N SER A 163 -13.99 -2.63 -5.22
CA SER A 163 -14.97 -3.56 -5.79
C SER A 163 -15.78 -2.96 -6.95
N ARG A 164 -15.82 -1.63 -7.06
CA ARG A 164 -16.58 -0.97 -8.11
C ARG A 164 -15.95 -1.18 -9.48
N ARG A 165 -16.76 -1.63 -10.46
CA ARG A 165 -16.37 -1.87 -11.85
C ARG A 165 -15.32 -2.96 -12.05
N THR A 166 -15.17 -3.85 -11.08
CA THR A 166 -14.21 -4.96 -11.23
C THR A 166 -14.64 -5.99 -12.26
N GLY A 167 -15.94 -6.06 -12.60
CA GLY A 167 -16.44 -6.98 -13.62
C GLY A 167 -15.90 -6.72 -15.03
N GLU A 168 -15.35 -5.53 -15.29
CA GLU A 168 -14.73 -5.16 -16.56
C GLU A 168 -13.23 -5.48 -16.61
N LEU A 169 -12.63 -5.81 -15.46
CA LEU A 169 -11.21 -6.07 -15.36
C LEU A 169 -10.94 -7.56 -15.32
N ALA A 170 -10.27 -8.06 -16.37
CA ALA A 170 -9.81 -9.43 -16.38
C ALA A 170 -8.57 -9.58 -15.51
N ALA A 171 -8.57 -10.54 -14.59
CA ALA A 171 -7.41 -10.82 -13.77
C ALA A 171 -6.30 -11.43 -14.64
N PRO A 172 -5.06 -10.89 -14.59
CA PRO A 172 -3.92 -11.54 -15.24
C PRO A 172 -3.71 -12.95 -14.68
N ALA A 173 -3.28 -13.87 -15.53
CA ALA A 173 -2.99 -15.22 -15.08
C ALA A 173 -1.94 -15.21 -13.96
N GLY A 174 -2.21 -15.92 -12.88
CA GLY A 174 -1.31 -15.99 -11.72
C GLY A 174 -1.51 -14.87 -10.69
N LEU A 175 -2.44 -13.94 -10.92
CA LEU A 175 -2.77 -12.90 -9.96
C LEU A 175 -4.21 -13.05 -9.51
N ARG A 176 -4.43 -13.16 -8.22
CA ARG A 176 -5.75 -13.16 -7.60
C ARG A 176 -6.14 -11.73 -7.26
N LEU A 177 -7.18 -11.21 -7.90
CA LEU A 177 -7.77 -9.93 -7.53
C LEU A 177 -8.76 -10.14 -6.40
N ILE A 178 -8.65 -9.32 -5.36
CA ILE A 178 -9.52 -9.37 -4.20
C ILE A 178 -10.27 -8.04 -4.14
N PRO A 179 -11.52 -7.99 -4.70
CA PRO A 179 -12.31 -6.76 -4.64
C PRO A 179 -12.83 -6.55 -3.22
N VAL A 180 -12.69 -5.34 -2.72
CA VAL A 180 -13.16 -4.95 -1.39
C VAL A 180 -13.90 -3.62 -1.47
N ARG A 181 -14.92 -3.44 -0.62
CA ARG A 181 -15.80 -2.28 -0.68
C ARG A 181 -15.38 -1.17 0.28
N ASN A 182 -14.74 -1.54 1.38
CA ASN A 182 -14.37 -0.60 2.43
C ASN A 182 -13.11 -1.07 3.16
N ILE A 183 -12.56 -0.19 4.01
CA ILE A 183 -11.33 -0.49 4.74
C ILE A 183 -11.49 -1.66 5.71
N GLY A 184 -12.66 -1.85 6.29
CA GLY A 184 -12.91 -2.99 7.19
C GLY A 184 -12.75 -4.32 6.47
N GLU A 185 -13.35 -4.46 5.29
CA GLU A 185 -13.16 -5.64 4.45
C GLU A 185 -11.71 -5.83 4.04
N ALA A 186 -11.04 -4.73 3.65
CA ALA A 186 -9.65 -4.78 3.22
C ALA A 186 -8.72 -5.26 4.34
N ILE A 187 -8.89 -4.72 5.54
CA ILE A 187 -8.09 -5.13 6.71
C ILE A 187 -8.29 -6.60 7.01
N ARG A 188 -9.53 -7.08 7.02
CA ARG A 188 -9.83 -8.50 7.25
C ARG A 188 -9.24 -9.40 6.17
N ALA A 189 -9.26 -8.96 4.93
CA ALA A 189 -8.69 -9.73 3.82
C ALA A 189 -7.15 -9.79 3.87
N ALA A 190 -6.51 -8.68 4.27
CA ALA A 190 -5.05 -8.57 4.29
C ALA A 190 -4.43 -9.13 5.57
N LEU A 191 -5.10 -8.96 6.71
CA LEU A 191 -4.54 -9.25 8.03
C LEU A 191 -5.28 -10.40 8.70
N ARG A 192 -5.30 -11.56 8.04
CA ARG A 192 -5.91 -12.74 8.63
C ARG A 192 -5.12 -13.17 9.87
N PRO A 193 -5.82 -13.58 10.97
CA PRO A 193 -5.12 -14.14 12.11
C PRO A 193 -4.29 -15.34 11.66
N SER A 194 -3.08 -15.48 12.19
CA SER A 194 -2.29 -16.71 12.02
C SER A 194 -3.04 -17.84 12.71
N GLU A 195 -3.19 -18.95 12.01
CA GLU A 195 -3.76 -20.17 12.57
C GLU A 195 -2.86 -20.75 13.68
#